data_68d09ad921c676f9e1f4aadbd5470ae9
#
_entry.id   68d09ad921c676f9e1f4aadbd5470ae9
#
_cell.length_a   1.000
_cell.length_b   1.000
_cell.length_c   1.000
_cell.angle_alpha   90.00
_cell.angle_beta   90.00
_cell.angle_gamma   90.00
#
_symmetry.space_group_name_H-M   'P 1'
#
loop_
_entity.id
_entity.type
_entity.pdbx_description
1 polymer ?
#
loop_
_entity_poly.entity_id
_entity_poly.type
_entity_poly.pdbx_seq_one_letter_code
_entity_poly.pdbx_strand_id
1 'polypeptide(L)'
;MQTMSVLDRLPAPLTRVVLRPWFAYAACGLLALALRILWVWWVDRDGFVLNDAMLYNANAVAINQGLGFRPPQGGPSAQWPPGYSTVLAGLYWLFGINTFWGELFNAVVGAITVVLLMLLIQRVVDRRTAIVGGVMLAVLPGPILWTDLLVTETLYTAMFVLLLLVLAHAAPTWRWMVVIGAVIGLGALVRGEALTWALLPVVLFWRELPKVELLKKLTVSGAVAVACLAPWTIRNAIVMDAFVPIASNASATLWSGHHAGATGGQTYAPESYYQQFDQEPPLRELQASKAQRNDAIEYMFTHPLHELQLIPLKLIHLNRGDSYALDWVNDAPRAAPIAPINVERIGVLADLGYYGLLTMFLLGTVLLGRPFWRSRMGRVFAATLFTALFLYGFLYYGNYRYRLPYEPLMVLVAATFLTRLWSARRVLSVSSR
;
A
#
# COMPACT_ATOMS: atom_id res chain seq x y z
N MET A 1 -1.81 2.52 -50.06
CA MET A 1 -2.58 1.50 -49.32
C MET A 1 -2.84 2.02 -47.90
N GLN A 2 -4.08 2.46 -47.62
CA GLN A 2 -4.46 2.82 -46.26
C GLN A 2 -4.48 1.52 -45.42
N THR A 3 -3.65 1.46 -44.39
CA THR A 3 -3.69 0.37 -43.41
C THR A 3 -5.02 0.46 -42.65
N MET A 4 -5.98 -0.42 -42.99
CA MET A 4 -7.20 -0.60 -42.22
C MET A 4 -6.85 -0.81 -40.73
N SER A 5 -7.46 -0.01 -39.84
CA SER A 5 -7.27 -0.14 -38.41
C SER A 5 -7.88 -1.47 -37.94
N VAL A 6 -7.36 -2.02 -36.84
CA VAL A 6 -7.92 -3.25 -36.26
C VAL A 6 -9.41 -3.08 -35.91
N LEU A 7 -9.86 -1.87 -35.63
CA LEU A 7 -11.26 -1.55 -35.34
C LEU A 7 -12.17 -1.70 -36.56
N ASP A 8 -11.66 -1.46 -37.75
CA ASP A 8 -12.42 -1.59 -39.01
C ASP A 8 -12.75 -3.05 -39.37
N ARG A 9 -12.10 -4.00 -38.70
CA ARG A 9 -12.30 -5.45 -38.87
C ARG A 9 -13.31 -6.05 -37.88
N LEU A 10 -13.77 -5.28 -36.90
CA LEU A 10 -14.73 -5.75 -35.90
C LEU A 10 -16.16 -5.62 -36.39
N PRO A 11 -17.07 -6.57 -36.07
CA PRO A 11 -18.52 -6.41 -36.33
C PRO A 11 -19.05 -5.15 -35.67
N ALA A 12 -19.98 -4.47 -36.32
CA ALA A 12 -20.53 -3.17 -35.87
C ALA A 12 -21.02 -3.14 -34.40
N PRO A 13 -21.64 -4.21 -33.81
CA PRO A 13 -22.00 -4.21 -32.41
C PRO A 13 -20.76 -4.24 -31.49
N LEU A 14 -19.70 -4.96 -31.84
CA LEU A 14 -18.45 -5.01 -31.08
C LEU A 14 -17.70 -3.68 -31.17
N THR A 15 -17.67 -3.05 -32.32
CA THR A 15 -17.07 -1.72 -32.49
C THR A 15 -17.75 -0.70 -31.60
N ARG A 16 -19.08 -0.72 -31.48
CA ARG A 16 -19.85 0.18 -30.58
C ARG A 16 -19.52 -0.05 -29.10
N VAL A 17 -19.28 -1.29 -28.68
CA VAL A 17 -18.90 -1.62 -27.30
C VAL A 17 -17.47 -1.16 -27.01
N VAL A 18 -16.52 -1.45 -27.89
CA VAL A 18 -15.09 -1.09 -27.74
C VAL A 18 -14.90 0.44 -27.70
N LEU A 19 -15.72 1.20 -28.43
CA LEU A 19 -15.69 2.66 -28.43
C LEU A 19 -16.30 3.29 -27.18
N ARG A 20 -17.02 2.53 -26.32
CA ARG A 20 -17.58 3.08 -25.07
C ARG A 20 -16.48 3.45 -24.08
N PRO A 21 -16.63 4.57 -23.36
CA PRO A 21 -15.61 5.04 -22.42
C PRO A 21 -15.23 4.00 -21.35
N TRP A 22 -16.18 3.25 -20.81
CA TRP A 22 -15.99 2.27 -19.74
C TRP A 22 -15.27 0.98 -20.18
N PHE A 23 -15.26 0.65 -21.49
CA PHE A 23 -14.70 -0.61 -21.98
C PHE A 23 -13.22 -0.78 -21.64
N ALA A 24 -12.40 0.27 -21.83
CA ALA A 24 -10.98 0.20 -21.52
C ALA A 24 -10.73 -0.02 -20.01
N TYR A 25 -11.58 0.54 -19.15
CA TYR A 25 -11.47 0.36 -17.69
C TYR A 25 -11.82 -1.05 -17.28
N ALA A 26 -12.92 -1.58 -17.81
CA ALA A 26 -13.31 -2.96 -17.60
C ALA A 26 -12.25 -3.93 -18.13
N ALA A 27 -11.72 -3.69 -19.34
CA ALA A 27 -10.66 -4.53 -19.92
C ALA A 27 -9.38 -4.55 -19.07
N CYS A 28 -8.90 -3.38 -18.61
CA CYS A 28 -7.73 -3.33 -17.72
C CYS A 28 -8.00 -3.97 -16.36
N GLY A 29 -9.20 -3.76 -15.78
CA GLY A 29 -9.61 -4.39 -14.53
C GLY A 29 -9.69 -5.92 -14.66
N LEU A 30 -10.29 -6.43 -15.74
CA LEU A 30 -10.38 -7.87 -16.01
C LEU A 30 -9.01 -8.48 -16.30
N LEU A 31 -8.13 -7.79 -17.04
CA LEU A 31 -6.75 -8.24 -17.23
C LEU A 31 -6.02 -8.35 -15.88
N ALA A 32 -6.13 -7.31 -15.03
CA ALA A 32 -5.53 -7.31 -13.71
C ALA A 32 -6.06 -8.44 -12.83
N LEU A 33 -7.36 -8.69 -12.85
CA LEU A 33 -8.01 -9.78 -12.12
C LEU A 33 -7.53 -11.14 -12.63
N ALA A 34 -7.53 -11.34 -13.95
CA ALA A 34 -7.11 -12.60 -14.55
C ALA A 34 -5.66 -12.96 -14.20
N LEU A 35 -4.73 -12.00 -14.32
CA LEU A 35 -3.32 -12.24 -13.97
C LEU A 35 -3.13 -12.59 -12.49
N ARG A 36 -3.88 -11.95 -11.58
CA ARG A 36 -3.83 -12.24 -10.15
C ARG A 36 -4.47 -13.57 -9.78
N ILE A 37 -5.59 -13.93 -10.39
CA ILE A 37 -6.20 -15.25 -10.20
C ILE A 37 -5.28 -16.35 -10.74
N LEU A 38 -4.68 -16.15 -11.91
CA LEU A 38 -3.71 -17.10 -12.47
C LEU A 38 -2.51 -17.28 -11.55
N TRP A 39 -2.03 -16.19 -10.93
CA TRP A 39 -0.94 -16.25 -9.96
C TRP A 39 -1.34 -17.04 -8.72
N VAL A 40 -2.47 -16.70 -8.08
CA VAL A 40 -3.01 -17.40 -6.90
C VAL A 40 -3.18 -18.90 -7.20
N TRP A 41 -3.79 -19.23 -8.34
CA TRP A 41 -3.99 -20.61 -8.74
C TRP A 41 -2.68 -21.36 -8.98
N TRP A 42 -1.70 -20.69 -9.59
CA TRP A 42 -0.40 -21.31 -9.88
C TRP A 42 0.46 -21.51 -8.64
N VAL A 43 0.35 -20.63 -7.66
CA VAL A 43 1.10 -20.70 -6.40
C VAL A 43 0.60 -21.83 -5.51
N ASP A 44 -0.71 -22.06 -5.43
CA ASP A 44 -1.43 -23.13 -4.70
C ASP A 44 -0.76 -23.54 -3.37
N ARG A 45 -1.14 -22.89 -2.26
CA ARG A 45 -0.48 -23.05 -0.96
C ARG A 45 -1.24 -23.96 -0.03
N ASP A 46 -0.52 -24.82 0.67
CA ASP A 46 -1.06 -25.68 1.73
C ASP A 46 -0.94 -25.08 3.15
N GLY A 47 -0.37 -23.89 3.29
CA GLY A 47 -0.19 -23.26 4.62
C GLY A 47 0.67 -21.99 4.61
N PHE A 48 1.02 -21.52 5.82
CA PHE A 48 1.83 -20.33 6.06
C PHE A 48 3.09 -20.65 6.82
N VAL A 49 4.19 -19.96 6.53
CA VAL A 49 5.34 -19.83 7.42
C VAL A 49 5.04 -18.81 8.52
N LEU A 50 5.77 -18.85 9.61
CA LEU A 50 5.75 -17.85 10.70
C LEU A 50 6.07 -16.43 10.18
N ASN A 51 5.09 -15.79 9.59
CA ASN A 51 5.17 -14.41 9.10
C ASN A 51 3.86 -13.66 9.37
N ASP A 52 3.78 -12.41 8.95
CA ASP A 52 2.59 -11.59 9.15
C ASP A 52 1.31 -12.24 8.60
N ALA A 53 1.39 -12.98 7.48
CA ALA A 53 0.23 -13.63 6.86
C ALA A 53 -0.38 -14.68 7.80
N MET A 54 0.45 -15.48 8.48
CA MET A 54 -0.01 -16.43 9.50
C MET A 54 -0.73 -15.71 10.65
N LEU A 55 -0.18 -14.58 11.09
CA LEU A 55 -0.73 -13.83 12.21
C LEU A 55 -2.08 -13.16 11.86
N TYR A 56 -2.19 -12.57 10.66
CA TYR A 56 -3.47 -12.04 10.19
C TYR A 56 -4.52 -13.13 10.03
N ASN A 57 -4.13 -14.29 9.48
CA ASN A 57 -5.02 -15.44 9.34
C ASN A 57 -5.47 -16.00 10.70
N ALA A 58 -4.54 -16.18 11.64
CA ALA A 58 -4.85 -16.70 12.98
C ALA A 58 -5.82 -15.79 13.73
N ASN A 59 -5.62 -14.47 13.66
CA ASN A 59 -6.56 -13.51 14.23
C ASN A 59 -7.94 -13.59 13.56
N ALA A 60 -8.00 -13.76 12.23
CA ALA A 60 -9.27 -13.93 11.51
C ALA A 60 -10.02 -15.21 11.93
N VAL A 61 -9.31 -16.32 12.07
CA VAL A 61 -9.86 -17.58 12.57
C VAL A 61 -10.37 -17.43 14.00
N ALA A 62 -9.60 -16.81 14.89
CA ALA A 62 -9.99 -16.58 16.28
C ALA A 62 -11.25 -15.69 16.38
N ILE A 63 -11.32 -14.63 15.56
CA ILE A 63 -12.53 -13.78 15.49
C ILE A 63 -13.75 -14.60 15.03
N ASN A 64 -13.60 -15.44 14.00
CA ASN A 64 -14.67 -16.28 13.46
C ASN A 64 -15.17 -17.30 14.48
N GLN A 65 -14.28 -17.80 15.34
CA GLN A 65 -14.60 -18.73 16.44
C GLN A 65 -15.17 -18.03 17.69
N GLY A 66 -15.35 -16.71 17.67
CA GLY A 66 -15.86 -15.95 18.83
C GLY A 66 -14.81 -15.70 19.93
N LEU A 67 -13.56 -16.03 19.69
CA LEU A 67 -12.45 -15.86 20.66
C LEU A 67 -11.90 -14.44 20.69
N GLY A 68 -12.34 -13.58 19.76
CA GLY A 68 -11.83 -12.21 19.59
C GLY A 68 -10.46 -12.16 18.91
N PHE A 69 -9.77 -11.03 19.03
CA PHE A 69 -8.48 -10.80 18.37
C PHE A 69 -7.35 -11.39 19.22
N ARG A 70 -6.83 -12.56 18.77
CA ARG A 70 -5.81 -13.36 19.48
C ARG A 70 -4.80 -13.96 18.50
N PRO A 71 -3.48 -13.75 18.69
CA PRO A 71 -2.45 -14.42 17.92
C PRO A 71 -2.35 -15.91 18.30
N PRO A 72 -1.60 -16.73 17.53
CA PRO A 72 -1.42 -18.17 17.83
C PRO A 72 -0.86 -18.48 19.21
N GLN A 73 -0.06 -17.56 19.78
CA GLN A 73 0.53 -17.70 21.11
C GLN A 73 -0.50 -17.58 22.26
N GLY A 74 -1.76 -17.30 21.91
CA GLY A 74 -2.85 -17.16 22.87
C GLY A 74 -2.87 -15.79 23.57
N GLY A 75 -3.97 -15.55 24.33
CA GLY A 75 -4.17 -14.30 25.04
C GLY A 75 -4.67 -13.15 24.13
N PRO A 76 -5.22 -12.08 24.71
CA PRO A 76 -5.61 -10.90 23.98
C PRO A 76 -4.39 -10.12 23.47
N SER A 77 -4.49 -9.54 22.28
CA SER A 77 -3.42 -8.76 21.67
C SER A 77 -3.96 -7.50 20.97
N ALA A 78 -3.11 -6.50 20.85
CA ALA A 78 -3.26 -5.35 20.00
C ALA A 78 -2.01 -5.14 19.12
N GLN A 79 -1.25 -6.20 18.87
CA GLN A 79 0.03 -6.12 18.17
C GLN A 79 -0.13 -5.61 16.73
N TRP A 80 -1.20 -6.03 16.03
CA TRP A 80 -1.49 -5.57 14.68
C TRP A 80 -2.80 -4.79 14.59
N PRO A 81 -2.94 -3.86 13.62
CA PRO A 81 -4.21 -3.23 13.33
C PRO A 81 -5.26 -4.27 12.93
N PRO A 82 -6.54 -4.12 13.34
CA PRO A 82 -7.54 -5.17 13.19
C PRO A 82 -8.14 -5.27 11.78
N GLY A 83 -8.01 -4.24 10.93
CA GLY A 83 -8.82 -4.09 9.72
C GLY A 83 -8.73 -5.27 8.76
N TYR A 84 -7.53 -5.73 8.43
CA TYR A 84 -7.35 -6.83 7.49
C TYR A 84 -7.85 -8.16 8.06
N SER A 85 -7.50 -8.50 9.31
CA SER A 85 -8.00 -9.71 9.98
C SER A 85 -9.52 -9.70 10.12
N THR A 86 -10.14 -8.54 10.35
CA THR A 86 -11.61 -8.42 10.40
C THR A 86 -12.25 -8.68 9.04
N VAL A 87 -11.63 -8.18 7.96
CA VAL A 87 -12.10 -8.49 6.59
C VAL A 87 -11.99 -9.98 6.31
N LEU A 88 -10.86 -10.61 6.62
CA LEU A 88 -10.68 -12.07 6.48
C LEU A 88 -11.72 -12.84 7.31
N ALA A 89 -11.95 -12.45 8.56
CA ALA A 89 -12.94 -13.07 9.42
C ALA A 89 -14.35 -13.00 8.81
N GLY A 90 -14.71 -11.86 8.20
CA GLY A 90 -15.99 -11.71 7.49
C GLY A 90 -16.09 -12.66 6.28
N LEU A 91 -15.01 -12.83 5.52
CA LEU A 91 -14.96 -13.80 4.41
C LEU A 91 -15.10 -15.24 4.91
N TYR A 92 -14.41 -15.57 6.01
CA TYR A 92 -14.49 -16.90 6.61
C TYR A 92 -15.87 -17.21 7.21
N TRP A 93 -16.54 -16.20 7.73
CA TRP A 93 -17.92 -16.34 8.19
C TRP A 93 -18.89 -16.62 7.04
N LEU A 94 -18.69 -15.99 5.87
CA LEU A 94 -19.57 -16.17 4.70
C LEU A 94 -19.31 -17.46 3.94
N PHE A 95 -18.04 -17.85 3.79
CA PHE A 95 -17.63 -18.89 2.84
C PHE A 95 -16.91 -20.08 3.49
N GLY A 96 -16.74 -20.08 4.81
CA GLY A 96 -15.95 -21.06 5.54
C GLY A 96 -14.47 -20.68 5.65
N ILE A 97 -13.78 -21.24 6.66
CA ILE A 97 -12.36 -20.94 6.96
C ILE A 97 -11.50 -21.59 5.87
N ASN A 98 -11.04 -20.76 4.93
CA ASN A 98 -10.11 -21.15 3.87
C ASN A 98 -9.36 -19.88 3.38
N THR A 99 -8.02 -19.98 3.31
CA THR A 99 -7.13 -18.87 2.89
C THR A 99 -7.38 -18.39 1.47
N PHE A 100 -7.85 -19.29 0.60
CA PHE A 100 -8.25 -18.98 -0.78
C PHE A 100 -9.18 -17.77 -0.87
N TRP A 101 -10.12 -17.62 0.05
CA TRP A 101 -11.03 -16.46 0.05
C TRP A 101 -10.31 -15.13 0.30
N GLY A 102 -9.28 -15.13 1.13
CA GLY A 102 -8.44 -13.97 1.35
C GLY A 102 -7.57 -13.63 0.12
N GLU A 103 -7.02 -14.64 -0.52
CA GLU A 103 -6.23 -14.49 -1.76
C GLU A 103 -7.11 -13.98 -2.91
N LEU A 104 -8.32 -14.56 -3.07
CA LEU A 104 -9.29 -14.09 -4.05
C LEU A 104 -9.74 -12.65 -3.76
N PHE A 105 -9.96 -12.30 -2.50
CA PHE A 105 -10.23 -10.93 -2.09
C PHE A 105 -9.10 -9.99 -2.50
N ASN A 106 -7.85 -10.36 -2.26
CA ASN A 106 -6.70 -9.58 -2.69
C ASN A 106 -6.65 -9.42 -4.22
N ALA A 107 -6.96 -10.48 -5.00
CA ALA A 107 -7.03 -10.41 -6.45
C ALA A 107 -8.08 -9.40 -6.93
N VAL A 108 -9.27 -9.42 -6.33
CA VAL A 108 -10.35 -8.47 -6.64
C VAL A 108 -9.97 -7.05 -6.25
N VAL A 109 -9.44 -6.84 -5.04
CA VAL A 109 -9.02 -5.52 -4.56
C VAL A 109 -7.87 -4.96 -5.40
N GLY A 110 -6.91 -5.81 -5.82
CA GLY A 110 -5.86 -5.42 -6.74
C GLY A 110 -6.38 -4.97 -8.11
N ALA A 111 -7.39 -5.66 -8.65
CA ALA A 111 -8.06 -5.25 -9.89
C ALA A 111 -8.85 -3.94 -9.73
N ILE A 112 -9.55 -3.76 -8.60
CA ILE A 112 -10.23 -2.49 -8.25
C ILE A 112 -9.19 -1.36 -8.18
N THR A 113 -8.02 -1.60 -7.61
CA THR A 113 -6.93 -0.60 -7.52
C THR A 113 -6.52 -0.08 -8.90
N VAL A 114 -6.43 -0.96 -9.91
CA VAL A 114 -6.15 -0.57 -11.30
C VAL A 114 -7.23 0.39 -11.82
N VAL A 115 -8.50 0.07 -11.60
CA VAL A 115 -9.62 0.93 -12.05
C VAL A 115 -9.62 2.27 -11.29
N LEU A 116 -9.41 2.25 -9.97
CA LEU A 116 -9.31 3.48 -9.16
C LEU A 116 -8.15 4.37 -9.64
N LEU A 117 -7.00 3.79 -9.96
CA LEU A 117 -5.87 4.53 -10.52
C LEU A 117 -6.22 5.14 -11.89
N MET A 118 -6.89 4.40 -12.76
CA MET A 118 -7.33 4.92 -14.06
C MET A 118 -8.28 6.11 -13.89
N LEU A 119 -9.23 6.03 -12.95
CA LEU A 119 -10.13 7.14 -12.64
C LEU A 119 -9.36 8.36 -12.09
N LEU A 120 -8.39 8.13 -11.22
CA LEU A 120 -7.52 9.19 -10.71
C LEU A 120 -6.71 9.86 -11.84
N ILE A 121 -6.05 9.06 -12.68
CA ILE A 121 -5.25 9.59 -13.80
C ILE A 121 -6.15 10.35 -14.78
N GLN A 122 -7.32 9.83 -15.13
CA GLN A 122 -8.26 10.53 -16.00
C GLN A 122 -8.68 11.88 -15.41
N ARG A 123 -8.88 11.96 -14.10
CA ARG A 123 -9.28 13.20 -13.41
C ARG A 123 -8.18 14.24 -13.37
N VAL A 124 -6.92 13.80 -13.24
CA VAL A 124 -5.75 14.69 -13.00
C VAL A 124 -5.03 15.04 -14.30
N VAL A 125 -5.02 14.14 -15.27
CA VAL A 125 -4.31 14.27 -16.55
C VAL A 125 -5.28 14.15 -17.72
N ASP A 126 -5.51 12.93 -18.23
CA ASP A 126 -6.44 12.63 -19.32
C ASP A 126 -6.72 11.11 -19.44
N ARG A 127 -7.72 10.77 -20.27
CA ARG A 127 -8.15 9.38 -20.50
C ARG A 127 -7.07 8.50 -21.16
N ARG A 128 -6.30 9.06 -22.07
CA ARG A 128 -5.26 8.29 -22.79
C ARG A 128 -4.16 7.85 -21.82
N THR A 129 -3.71 8.79 -20.99
CA THR A 129 -2.76 8.52 -19.91
C THR A 129 -3.33 7.51 -18.90
N ALA A 130 -4.64 7.59 -18.60
CA ALA A 130 -5.31 6.64 -17.73
C ALA A 130 -5.25 5.20 -18.26
N ILE A 131 -5.45 5.00 -19.56
CA ILE A 131 -5.35 3.66 -20.19
C ILE A 131 -3.91 3.14 -20.11
N VAL A 132 -2.91 3.97 -20.42
CA VAL A 132 -1.49 3.58 -20.30
C VAL A 132 -1.16 3.20 -18.86
N GLY A 133 -1.53 4.02 -17.89
CA GLY A 133 -1.30 3.74 -16.47
C GLY A 133 -2.05 2.50 -15.98
N GLY A 134 -3.29 2.29 -16.45
CA GLY A 134 -4.07 1.10 -16.14
C GLY A 134 -3.42 -0.19 -16.64
N VAL A 135 -2.94 -0.21 -17.88
CA VAL A 135 -2.20 -1.35 -18.43
C VAL A 135 -0.91 -1.57 -17.66
N MET A 136 -0.12 -0.50 -17.40
CA MET A 136 1.13 -0.61 -16.64
C MET A 136 0.90 -1.26 -15.27
N LEU A 137 -0.07 -0.78 -14.48
CA LEU A 137 -0.34 -1.33 -13.15
C LEU A 137 -0.95 -2.74 -13.22
N ALA A 138 -1.74 -3.04 -14.25
CA ALA A 138 -2.34 -4.36 -14.42
C ALA A 138 -1.30 -5.47 -14.60
N VAL A 139 -0.22 -5.18 -15.34
CA VAL A 139 0.83 -6.15 -15.68
C VAL A 139 2.09 -6.01 -14.82
N LEU A 140 2.16 -5.04 -13.92
CA LEU A 140 3.32 -4.85 -13.04
C LEU A 140 3.48 -6.07 -12.12
N PRO A 141 4.63 -6.78 -12.15
CA PRO A 141 4.78 -8.03 -11.42
C PRO A 141 4.68 -7.88 -9.91
N GLY A 142 5.30 -6.87 -9.31
CA GLY A 142 5.32 -6.67 -7.87
C GLY A 142 3.92 -6.78 -7.24
N PRO A 143 2.93 -5.93 -7.60
CA PRO A 143 1.56 -6.03 -7.08
C PRO A 143 0.84 -7.36 -7.39
N ILE A 144 1.29 -8.12 -8.41
CA ILE A 144 0.75 -9.46 -8.69
C ILE A 144 1.32 -10.47 -7.70
N LEU A 145 2.63 -10.44 -7.46
CA LEU A 145 3.31 -11.35 -6.54
C LEU A 145 2.79 -11.27 -5.10
N TRP A 146 2.30 -10.10 -4.67
CA TRP A 146 1.74 -9.92 -3.33
C TRP A 146 0.28 -10.39 -3.17
N THR A 147 -0.37 -10.82 -4.23
CA THR A 147 -1.80 -11.13 -4.21
C THR A 147 -2.12 -12.38 -3.39
N ASP A 148 -1.27 -13.40 -3.45
CA ASP A 148 -1.46 -14.67 -2.74
C ASP A 148 -1.05 -14.61 -1.26
N LEU A 149 -0.45 -13.52 -0.81
CA LEU A 149 -0.07 -13.29 0.58
C LEU A 149 -1.23 -12.65 1.36
N LEU A 150 -1.61 -13.25 2.49
CA LEU A 150 -2.64 -12.68 3.37
C LEU A 150 -2.07 -11.54 4.23
N VAL A 151 -1.71 -10.45 3.56
CA VAL A 151 -1.10 -9.25 4.17
C VAL A 151 -1.83 -7.98 3.77
N THR A 152 -1.54 -6.90 4.48
CA THR A 152 -2.30 -5.64 4.37
C THR A 152 -2.04 -4.85 3.10
N GLU A 153 -0.97 -5.12 2.38
CA GLU A 153 -0.41 -4.30 1.31
C GLU A 153 -1.42 -4.01 0.20
N THR A 154 -2.10 -5.04 -0.29
CA THR A 154 -3.08 -4.90 -1.39
C THR A 154 -4.26 -4.04 -0.99
N LEU A 155 -4.86 -4.29 0.19
CA LEU A 155 -5.98 -3.50 0.69
C LEU A 155 -5.57 -2.06 1.00
N TYR A 156 -4.41 -1.88 1.64
CA TYR A 156 -3.89 -0.56 1.98
C TYR A 156 -3.59 0.27 0.73
N THR A 157 -3.03 -0.34 -0.32
CA THR A 157 -2.80 0.31 -1.62
C THR A 157 -4.11 0.78 -2.25
N ALA A 158 -5.15 -0.05 -2.24
CA ALA A 158 -6.47 0.31 -2.75
C ALA A 158 -7.06 1.51 -2.00
N MET A 159 -6.99 1.50 -0.66
CA MET A 159 -7.49 2.60 0.19
C MET A 159 -6.69 3.87 -0.03
N PHE A 160 -5.38 3.78 -0.24
CA PHE A 160 -4.55 4.94 -0.55
C PHE A 160 -4.91 5.55 -1.91
N VAL A 161 -5.08 4.75 -2.97
CA VAL A 161 -5.50 5.24 -4.29
C VAL A 161 -6.92 5.82 -4.22
N LEU A 162 -7.83 5.20 -3.44
CA LEU A 162 -9.15 5.73 -3.18
C LEU A 162 -9.08 7.10 -2.51
N LEU A 163 -8.23 7.29 -1.50
CA LEU A 163 -8.03 8.59 -0.87
C LEU A 163 -7.56 9.65 -1.88
N LEU A 164 -6.57 9.32 -2.71
CA LEU A 164 -6.09 10.25 -3.75
C LEU A 164 -7.20 10.60 -4.75
N LEU A 165 -8.03 9.65 -5.13
CA LEU A 165 -9.20 9.87 -5.99
C LEU A 165 -10.24 10.76 -5.30
N VAL A 166 -10.54 10.51 -4.03
CA VAL A 166 -11.41 11.36 -3.20
C VAL A 166 -10.87 12.79 -3.15
N LEU A 167 -9.58 12.97 -2.87
CA LEU A 167 -8.93 14.29 -2.83
C LEU A 167 -8.95 15.00 -4.19
N ALA A 168 -8.83 14.26 -5.31
CA ALA A 168 -8.91 14.82 -6.66
C ALA A 168 -10.30 15.38 -7.01
N HIS A 169 -11.36 14.87 -6.36
CA HIS A 169 -12.75 15.34 -6.53
C HIS A 169 -13.20 16.27 -5.41
N ALA A 170 -12.50 16.26 -4.27
CA ALA A 170 -12.95 16.96 -3.08
C ALA A 170 -13.01 18.47 -3.27
N ALA A 171 -14.14 19.05 -2.85
CA ALA A 171 -14.32 20.46 -2.57
C ALA A 171 -14.18 20.71 -1.06
N PRO A 172 -13.86 21.93 -0.60
CA PRO A 172 -13.70 22.23 0.80
C PRO A 172 -15.06 22.35 1.52
N THR A 173 -15.86 21.29 1.50
CA THR A 173 -17.17 21.19 2.17
C THR A 173 -17.15 20.19 3.31
N TRP A 174 -18.08 20.28 4.24
CA TRP A 174 -18.21 19.39 5.39
C TRP A 174 -18.38 17.91 4.96
N ARG A 175 -19.16 17.67 3.91
CA ARG A 175 -19.38 16.31 3.38
C ARG A 175 -18.06 15.65 2.93
N TRP A 176 -17.22 16.39 2.21
CA TRP A 176 -15.92 15.86 1.80
C TRP A 176 -14.98 15.64 2.97
N MET A 177 -15.04 16.48 4.03
CA MET A 177 -14.25 16.25 5.23
C MET A 177 -14.64 14.96 5.95
N VAL A 178 -15.95 14.65 6.00
CA VAL A 178 -16.43 13.36 6.54
C VAL A 178 -15.90 12.18 5.71
N VAL A 179 -16.01 12.24 4.38
CA VAL A 179 -15.50 11.16 3.51
C VAL A 179 -13.98 10.98 3.66
N ILE A 180 -13.22 12.08 3.66
CA ILE A 180 -11.76 12.06 3.84
C ILE A 180 -11.42 11.45 5.21
N GLY A 181 -12.08 11.89 6.28
CA GLY A 181 -11.87 11.38 7.63
C GLY A 181 -12.18 9.88 7.73
N ALA A 182 -13.26 9.43 7.11
CA ALA A 182 -13.63 8.01 7.09
C ALA A 182 -12.58 7.15 6.37
N VAL A 183 -12.10 7.59 5.19
CA VAL A 183 -11.06 6.85 4.46
C VAL A 183 -9.74 6.81 5.27
N ILE A 184 -9.35 7.90 5.93
CA ILE A 184 -8.16 7.93 6.79
C ILE A 184 -8.33 6.99 7.98
N GLY A 185 -9.46 7.06 8.70
CA GLY A 185 -9.71 6.24 9.89
C GLY A 185 -9.78 4.74 9.56
N LEU A 186 -10.51 4.37 8.51
CA LEU A 186 -10.57 2.98 8.04
C LEU A 186 -9.21 2.50 7.53
N GLY A 187 -8.45 3.36 6.83
CA GLY A 187 -7.08 3.06 6.42
C GLY A 187 -6.16 2.81 7.61
N ALA A 188 -6.31 3.56 8.69
CA ALA A 188 -5.53 3.40 9.91
C ALA A 188 -5.86 2.10 10.67
N LEU A 189 -7.08 1.58 10.54
CA LEU A 189 -7.41 0.23 11.02
C LEU A 189 -6.73 -0.88 10.20
N VAL A 190 -6.32 -0.61 8.96
CA VAL A 190 -5.54 -1.55 8.12
C VAL A 190 -4.05 -1.41 8.40
N ARG A 191 -3.53 -0.17 8.42
CA ARG A 191 -2.14 0.17 8.77
C ARG A 191 -2.10 1.53 9.44
N GLY A 192 -1.46 1.60 10.62
CA GLY A 192 -1.39 2.82 11.43
C GLY A 192 -0.79 4.03 10.71
N GLU A 193 0.10 3.79 9.74
CA GLU A 193 0.73 4.83 8.92
C GLU A 193 -0.28 5.67 8.13
N ALA A 194 -1.51 5.17 7.89
CA ALA A 194 -2.57 5.94 7.23
C ALA A 194 -2.94 7.22 8.00
N LEU A 195 -2.62 7.33 9.28
CA LEU A 195 -2.79 8.60 10.02
C LEU A 195 -1.99 9.75 9.40
N THR A 196 -0.85 9.45 8.75
CA THR A 196 -0.05 10.47 8.05
C THR A 196 -0.77 11.05 6.84
N TRP A 197 -1.77 10.35 6.30
CA TRP A 197 -2.61 10.86 5.21
C TRP A 197 -3.41 12.11 5.62
N ALA A 198 -3.56 12.37 6.92
CA ALA A 198 -4.18 13.61 7.42
C ALA A 198 -3.46 14.89 6.98
N LEU A 199 -2.19 14.78 6.57
CA LEU A 199 -1.44 15.90 6.00
C LEU A 199 -1.95 16.28 4.59
N LEU A 200 -2.50 15.33 3.84
CA LEU A 200 -2.87 15.54 2.43
C LEU A 200 -4.02 16.54 2.24
N PRO A 201 -5.14 16.50 2.99
CA PRO A 201 -6.16 17.54 2.91
C PRO A 201 -5.66 18.92 3.39
N VAL A 202 -4.69 18.96 4.31
CA VAL A 202 -4.02 20.21 4.69
C VAL A 202 -3.35 20.82 3.47
N VAL A 203 -2.48 20.06 2.78
CA VAL A 203 -1.75 20.50 1.59
C VAL A 203 -2.70 20.87 0.45
N LEU A 204 -3.78 20.11 0.27
CA LEU A 204 -4.79 20.33 -0.76
C LEU A 204 -5.46 21.70 -0.59
N PHE A 205 -5.99 21.98 0.61
CA PHE A 205 -6.84 23.14 0.88
C PHE A 205 -6.11 24.34 1.47
N TRP A 206 -4.80 24.24 1.76
CA TRP A 206 -4.00 25.30 2.39
C TRP A 206 -4.10 26.66 1.72
N ARG A 207 -4.22 26.68 0.37
CA ARG A 207 -4.33 27.89 -0.44
C ARG A 207 -5.77 28.25 -0.81
N GLU A 208 -6.74 27.40 -0.49
CA GLU A 208 -8.14 27.55 -0.90
C GLU A 208 -9.00 28.11 0.22
N LEU A 209 -8.57 28.00 1.48
CA LEU A 209 -9.34 28.41 2.64
C LEU A 209 -8.54 29.33 3.58
N PRO A 210 -9.23 30.26 4.28
CA PRO A 210 -8.69 30.92 5.45
C PRO A 210 -8.28 29.89 6.50
N LYS A 211 -7.19 30.15 7.26
CA LYS A 211 -6.60 29.15 8.18
C LYS A 211 -7.57 28.66 9.26
N VAL A 212 -8.39 29.54 9.79
CA VAL A 212 -9.41 29.20 10.81
C VAL A 212 -10.47 28.26 10.22
N GLU A 213 -10.94 28.56 9.00
CA GLU A 213 -11.92 27.71 8.31
C GLU A 213 -11.35 26.34 7.93
N LEU A 214 -10.12 26.32 7.46
CA LEU A 214 -9.38 25.07 7.21
C LEU A 214 -9.28 24.24 8.49
N LEU A 215 -8.88 24.83 9.60
CA LEU A 215 -8.75 24.13 10.88
C LEU A 215 -10.10 23.54 11.32
N LYS A 216 -11.21 24.30 11.28
CA LYS A 216 -12.55 23.78 11.59
C LYS A 216 -12.91 22.57 10.75
N LYS A 217 -12.63 22.60 9.44
CA LYS A 217 -12.92 21.50 8.53
C LYS A 217 -12.04 20.28 8.81
N LEU A 218 -10.76 20.47 9.05
CA LEU A 218 -9.83 19.41 9.41
C LEU A 218 -10.20 18.76 10.76
N THR A 219 -10.73 19.53 11.71
CA THR A 219 -11.25 18.98 12.98
C THR A 219 -12.38 17.98 12.73
N VAL A 220 -13.30 18.26 11.80
CA VAL A 220 -14.34 17.30 11.42
C VAL A 220 -13.74 16.04 10.81
N SER A 221 -12.79 16.18 9.87
CA SER A 221 -12.11 15.02 9.29
C SER A 221 -11.39 14.19 10.36
N GLY A 222 -10.68 14.85 11.28
CA GLY A 222 -10.03 14.20 12.41
C GLY A 222 -11.01 13.49 13.36
N ALA A 223 -12.11 14.16 13.71
CA ALA A 223 -13.15 13.57 14.56
C ALA A 223 -13.78 12.32 13.95
N VAL A 224 -14.04 12.33 12.64
CA VAL A 224 -14.54 11.14 11.92
C VAL A 224 -13.50 10.02 11.91
N ALA A 225 -12.22 10.34 11.66
CA ALA A 225 -11.16 9.34 11.72
C ALA A 225 -11.05 8.70 13.11
N VAL A 226 -11.10 9.52 14.17
CA VAL A 226 -11.12 9.04 15.56
C VAL A 226 -12.37 8.19 15.83
N ALA A 227 -13.53 8.58 15.33
CA ALA A 227 -14.75 7.79 15.47
C ALA A 227 -14.64 6.40 14.81
N CYS A 228 -13.96 6.30 13.68
CA CYS A 228 -13.67 5.00 13.04
C CYS A 228 -12.73 4.14 13.92
N LEU A 229 -11.75 4.74 14.59
CA LEU A 229 -10.80 4.05 15.47
C LEU A 229 -11.38 3.70 16.84
N ALA A 230 -12.34 4.48 17.33
CA ALA A 230 -12.85 4.41 18.69
C ALA A 230 -13.31 3.01 19.14
N PRO A 231 -14.07 2.22 18.35
CA PRO A 231 -14.45 0.87 18.76
C PRO A 231 -13.25 -0.03 19.07
N TRP A 232 -12.20 0.05 18.25
CA TRP A 232 -10.98 -0.73 18.45
C TRP A 232 -10.15 -0.22 19.63
N THR A 233 -10.01 1.09 19.77
CA THR A 233 -9.29 1.73 20.88
C THR A 233 -9.98 1.42 22.23
N ILE A 234 -11.32 1.48 22.28
CA ILE A 234 -12.11 1.13 23.48
C ILE A 234 -11.94 -0.36 23.81
N ARG A 235 -12.00 -1.26 22.80
CA ARG A 235 -11.71 -2.69 23.00
C ARG A 235 -10.33 -2.87 23.62
N ASN A 236 -9.31 -2.21 23.08
CA ASN A 236 -7.96 -2.33 23.60
C ASN A 236 -7.85 -1.82 25.04
N ALA A 237 -8.46 -0.69 25.36
CA ALA A 237 -8.46 -0.17 26.74
C ALA A 237 -9.08 -1.15 27.74
N ILE A 238 -10.16 -1.84 27.36
CA ILE A 238 -10.83 -2.83 28.22
C ILE A 238 -10.05 -4.14 28.32
N VAL A 239 -9.55 -4.67 27.19
CA VAL A 239 -9.02 -6.03 27.12
C VAL A 239 -7.53 -6.08 27.46
N MET A 240 -6.79 -4.99 27.13
CA MET A 240 -5.34 -4.91 27.38
C MET A 240 -5.02 -4.14 28.69
N ASP A 241 -6.04 -3.53 29.33
CA ASP A 241 -5.86 -2.60 30.45
C ASP A 241 -4.84 -1.48 30.14
N ALA A 242 -4.85 -1.02 28.87
CA ALA A 242 -3.89 -0.03 28.38
C ALA A 242 -4.46 0.78 27.22
N PHE A 243 -4.03 2.04 27.10
CA PHE A 243 -4.37 2.88 25.97
C PHE A 243 -3.49 2.54 24.75
N VAL A 244 -4.01 1.69 23.87
CA VAL A 244 -3.40 1.34 22.59
C VAL A 244 -4.35 1.80 21.47
N PRO A 245 -4.11 2.97 20.84
CA PRO A 245 -5.04 3.55 19.87
C PRO A 245 -5.27 2.66 18.64
N ILE A 246 -4.20 2.06 18.11
CA ILE A 246 -4.26 1.23 16.89
C ILE A 246 -3.53 -0.09 17.13
N ALA A 247 -2.21 -0.06 17.27
CA ALA A 247 -1.39 -1.27 17.40
C ALA A 247 -0.10 -0.99 18.18
N SER A 248 0.42 -2.00 18.84
CA SER A 248 1.67 -1.93 19.62
C SER A 248 2.93 -2.18 18.78
N ASN A 249 2.82 -2.78 17.59
CA ASN A 249 3.95 -3.16 16.73
C ASN A 249 4.71 -1.96 16.13
N ALA A 250 4.14 -0.75 16.15
CA ALA A 250 4.85 0.44 15.70
C ALA A 250 6.17 0.67 16.45
N SER A 251 6.24 0.27 17.71
CA SER A 251 7.45 0.33 18.54
C SER A 251 8.54 -0.62 18.06
N ALA A 252 8.17 -1.84 17.68
CA ALA A 252 9.09 -2.82 17.11
C ALA A 252 9.61 -2.35 15.74
N THR A 253 8.75 -1.74 14.93
CA THR A 253 9.14 -1.14 13.65
C THR A 253 10.11 0.02 13.83
N LEU A 254 9.87 0.88 14.84
CA LEU A 254 10.78 1.96 15.18
C LEU A 254 12.12 1.40 15.66
N TRP A 255 12.12 0.46 16.62
CA TRP A 255 13.32 -0.17 17.14
C TRP A 255 14.17 -0.84 16.05
N SER A 256 13.53 -1.54 15.13
CA SER A 256 14.20 -2.18 13.98
C SER A 256 15.04 -1.21 13.16
N GLY A 257 14.64 0.05 13.10
CA GLY A 257 15.36 1.11 12.38
C GLY A 257 16.39 1.88 13.22
N HIS A 258 16.44 1.70 14.57
CA HIS A 258 17.13 2.62 15.48
C HIS A 258 17.75 1.87 16.67
N HIS A 259 18.82 1.13 16.44
CA HIS A 259 19.63 0.47 17.45
C HIS A 259 21.06 0.24 16.95
N ALA A 260 21.99 -0.18 17.83
CA ALA A 260 23.41 -0.33 17.48
C ALA A 260 23.69 -1.32 16.34
N GLY A 261 22.83 -2.32 16.15
CA GLY A 261 22.92 -3.30 15.07
C GLY A 261 22.02 -2.99 13.86
N ALA A 262 21.41 -1.80 13.77
CA ALA A 262 20.56 -1.46 12.66
C ALA A 262 21.34 -1.39 11.35
N THR A 263 20.79 -2.03 10.30
CA THR A 263 21.43 -2.14 8.98
C THR A 263 20.78 -1.25 7.91
N GLY A 264 19.76 -0.50 8.32
CA GLY A 264 18.87 0.23 7.41
C GLY A 264 17.70 -0.62 6.87
N GLY A 265 17.80 -1.95 6.90
CA GLY A 265 16.72 -2.89 6.62
C GLY A 265 16.02 -3.37 7.88
N GLN A 266 15.12 -4.36 7.72
CA GLN A 266 14.43 -4.99 8.85
C GLN A 266 15.40 -5.80 9.72
N THR A 267 15.36 -5.54 11.03
CA THR A 267 16.06 -6.31 12.05
C THR A 267 15.09 -6.68 13.16
N TYR A 268 15.30 -7.80 13.81
CA TYR A 268 14.45 -8.26 14.91
C TYR A 268 15.24 -8.19 16.23
N ALA A 269 14.55 -7.83 17.31
CA ALA A 269 15.11 -7.95 18.63
C ALA A 269 15.37 -9.44 18.92
N PRO A 270 16.54 -9.78 19.48
CA PRO A 270 16.86 -11.18 19.80
C PRO A 270 15.91 -11.72 20.88
N GLU A 271 15.72 -13.04 20.94
CA GLU A 271 14.83 -13.67 21.93
C GLU A 271 15.23 -13.31 23.37
N SER A 272 16.50 -13.14 23.63
CA SER A 272 17.03 -12.68 24.95
C SER A 272 16.48 -11.29 25.34
N TYR A 273 16.14 -10.44 24.37
CA TYR A 273 15.50 -9.15 24.65
C TYR A 273 14.12 -9.33 25.26
N TYR A 274 13.37 -10.33 24.80
CA TYR A 274 12.02 -10.59 25.29
C TYR A 274 11.99 -11.38 26.61
N GLN A 275 13.06 -12.11 26.93
CA GLN A 275 13.19 -12.89 28.18
C GLN A 275 13.23 -12.01 29.44
N GLN A 276 13.62 -10.73 29.31
CA GLN A 276 13.56 -9.76 30.40
C GLN A 276 12.12 -9.41 30.85
N PHE A 277 11.13 -9.71 30.00
CA PHE A 277 9.73 -9.48 30.27
C PHE A 277 9.05 -10.79 30.65
N ASP A 278 9.26 -11.24 31.88
CA ASP A 278 8.74 -12.52 32.40
C ASP A 278 7.25 -12.37 32.78
N GLN A 279 6.40 -12.10 31.79
CA GLN A 279 4.96 -11.94 31.98
C GLN A 279 4.17 -12.50 30.83
N GLU A 280 2.99 -13.02 31.16
CA GLU A 280 2.05 -13.51 30.17
C GLU A 280 1.41 -12.36 29.33
N PRO A 281 0.95 -12.64 28.10
CA PRO A 281 0.15 -11.67 27.35
C PRO A 281 -1.10 -11.23 28.15
N PRO A 282 -1.53 -9.95 28.08
CA PRO A 282 -0.99 -8.88 27.21
C PRO A 282 0.17 -8.07 27.78
N LEU A 283 0.56 -8.29 29.04
CA LEU A 283 1.54 -7.46 29.73
C LEU A 283 2.92 -7.53 29.05
N ARG A 284 3.34 -8.72 28.64
CA ARG A 284 4.61 -8.92 27.90
C ARG A 284 4.64 -8.07 26.62
N GLU A 285 3.57 -8.05 25.84
CA GLU A 285 3.45 -7.26 24.62
C GLU A 285 3.62 -5.75 24.90
N LEU A 286 2.92 -5.25 25.93
CA LEU A 286 2.92 -3.82 26.28
C LEU A 286 4.28 -3.37 26.82
N GLN A 287 4.92 -4.19 27.67
CA GLN A 287 6.23 -3.89 28.24
C GLN A 287 7.31 -3.90 27.16
N ALA A 288 7.33 -4.92 26.29
CA ALA A 288 8.26 -5.00 25.17
C ALA A 288 8.07 -3.80 24.22
N SER A 289 6.84 -3.46 23.89
CA SER A 289 6.53 -2.29 23.05
C SER A 289 7.03 -0.98 23.66
N LYS A 290 6.83 -0.78 24.99
CA LYS A 290 7.32 0.41 25.70
C LYS A 290 8.85 0.47 25.71
N ALA A 291 9.52 -0.64 26.00
CA ALA A 291 10.96 -0.72 26.01
C ALA A 291 11.54 -0.44 24.63
N GLN A 292 11.09 -1.14 23.59
CA GLN A 292 11.53 -0.93 22.21
C GLN A 292 11.41 0.51 21.75
N ARG A 293 10.28 1.17 22.08
CA ARG A 293 10.11 2.59 21.76
C ARG A 293 11.12 3.48 22.47
N ASN A 294 11.34 3.25 23.76
CA ASN A 294 12.27 4.06 24.57
C ASN A 294 13.70 3.87 24.09
N ASP A 295 14.14 2.61 23.88
CA ASP A 295 15.47 2.27 23.39
C ASP A 295 15.74 2.93 22.02
N ALA A 296 14.77 2.85 21.09
CA ALA A 296 14.90 3.48 19.78
C ALA A 296 15.02 5.00 19.88
N ILE A 297 14.16 5.65 20.68
CA ILE A 297 14.20 7.10 20.86
C ILE A 297 15.52 7.52 21.51
N GLU A 298 15.97 6.83 22.57
CA GLU A 298 17.26 7.10 23.20
C GLU A 298 18.39 6.97 22.20
N TYR A 299 18.39 5.90 21.39
CA TYR A 299 19.42 5.67 20.39
C TYR A 299 19.48 6.77 19.34
N MET A 300 18.33 7.20 18.80
CA MET A 300 18.25 8.29 17.83
C MET A 300 18.90 9.58 18.33
N PHE A 301 18.70 9.92 19.60
CA PHE A 301 19.25 11.15 20.18
C PHE A 301 20.71 11.03 20.61
N THR A 302 21.16 9.83 20.99
CA THR A 302 22.53 9.63 21.47
C THR A 302 23.51 9.28 20.35
N HIS A 303 23.02 8.81 19.19
CA HIS A 303 23.86 8.39 18.06
C HIS A 303 23.51 9.08 16.72
N PRO A 304 23.41 10.43 16.66
CA PRO A 304 22.91 11.15 15.48
C PRO A 304 23.74 10.91 14.21
N LEU A 305 25.04 10.67 14.32
CA LEU A 305 25.89 10.37 13.17
C LEU A 305 25.58 9.00 12.56
N HIS A 306 25.32 7.99 13.39
CA HIS A 306 24.88 6.67 12.91
C HIS A 306 23.52 6.77 12.24
N GLU A 307 22.59 7.53 12.81
CA GLU A 307 21.29 7.79 12.20
C GLU A 307 21.38 8.39 10.79
N LEU A 308 22.28 9.36 10.60
CA LEU A 308 22.52 9.94 9.27
C LEU A 308 23.10 8.90 8.29
N GLN A 309 23.96 7.99 8.75
CA GLN A 309 24.52 6.91 7.93
C GLN A 309 23.46 5.86 7.55
N LEU A 310 22.44 5.66 8.38
CA LEU A 310 21.35 4.71 8.11
C LEU A 310 20.42 5.22 7.01
N ILE A 311 20.25 6.51 6.79
CA ILE A 311 19.32 7.07 5.79
C ILE A 311 19.56 6.49 4.38
N PRO A 312 20.75 6.56 3.77
CA PRO A 312 20.99 5.98 2.46
C PRO A 312 20.77 4.46 2.44
N LEU A 313 21.13 3.74 3.51
CA LEU A 313 20.90 2.31 3.62
C LEU A 313 19.41 1.97 3.66
N LYS A 314 18.61 2.72 4.44
CA LYS A 314 17.15 2.61 4.48
C LYS A 314 16.54 2.83 3.08
N LEU A 315 17.02 3.84 2.34
CA LEU A 315 16.56 4.12 0.97
C LEU A 315 16.95 3.00 -0.01
N ILE A 316 18.14 2.40 0.13
CA ILE A 316 18.55 1.25 -0.66
C ILE A 316 17.62 0.07 -0.39
N HIS A 317 17.34 -0.26 0.88
CA HIS A 317 16.42 -1.34 1.24
C HIS A 317 14.98 -1.08 0.78
N LEU A 318 14.51 0.17 0.82
CA LEU A 318 13.21 0.58 0.32
C LEU A 318 13.07 0.35 -1.19
N ASN A 319 14.16 0.52 -1.94
CA ASN A 319 14.18 0.43 -3.40
C ASN A 319 14.80 -0.88 -3.93
N ARG A 320 14.88 -1.93 -3.11
CA ARG A 320 15.20 -3.29 -3.61
C ARG A 320 14.16 -3.76 -4.62
N GLY A 321 14.55 -4.66 -5.50
CA GLY A 321 13.68 -5.21 -6.52
C GLY A 321 12.47 -5.97 -5.96
N ASP A 322 11.50 -6.24 -6.81
CA ASP A 322 10.26 -6.93 -6.43
C ASP A 322 10.45 -8.45 -6.31
N SER A 323 11.58 -8.98 -6.80
CA SER A 323 11.96 -10.39 -6.62
C SER A 323 11.91 -10.86 -5.18
N TYR A 324 12.15 -9.95 -4.25
CA TYR A 324 12.11 -10.24 -2.82
C TYR A 324 10.73 -10.69 -2.31
N ALA A 325 9.65 -10.40 -3.04
CA ALA A 325 8.33 -10.95 -2.74
C ALA A 325 8.30 -12.48 -2.86
N LEU A 326 9.14 -13.04 -3.74
CA LEU A 326 9.23 -14.47 -3.96
C LEU A 326 9.83 -15.23 -2.75
N ASP A 327 10.63 -14.58 -1.92
CA ASP A 327 11.12 -15.21 -0.69
C ASP A 327 9.94 -15.53 0.23
N TRP A 328 9.00 -14.59 0.39
CA TRP A 328 7.77 -14.81 1.16
C TRP A 328 6.85 -15.85 0.55
N VAL A 329 6.82 -15.89 -0.79
CA VAL A 329 6.03 -16.86 -1.55
C VAL A 329 6.64 -18.25 -1.42
N ASN A 330 7.97 -18.39 -1.49
CA ASN A 330 8.66 -19.69 -1.45
C ASN A 330 8.81 -20.28 -0.06
N ASP A 331 8.81 -19.45 0.98
CA ASP A 331 8.92 -19.92 2.37
C ASP A 331 7.65 -20.66 2.85
N ALA A 332 6.53 -20.58 2.09
CA ALA A 332 5.29 -21.25 2.45
C ALA A 332 5.33 -22.75 2.06
N PRO A 333 4.81 -23.67 2.93
CA PRO A 333 4.60 -25.05 2.55
C PRO A 333 3.69 -25.16 1.31
N ARG A 334 4.00 -26.11 0.42
CA ARG A 334 3.26 -26.38 -0.82
C ARG A 334 3.24 -27.85 -1.12
N ALA A 335 2.19 -28.29 -1.82
CA ALA A 335 2.13 -29.63 -2.41
C ALA A 335 3.28 -29.83 -3.43
N ALA A 336 3.61 -28.79 -4.20
CA ALA A 336 4.76 -28.76 -5.11
C ALA A 336 5.48 -27.41 -5.06
N PRO A 337 6.75 -27.35 -4.64
CA PRO A 337 7.51 -26.10 -4.63
C PRO A 337 7.70 -25.57 -6.07
N ILE A 338 7.71 -24.23 -6.22
CA ILE A 338 8.05 -23.62 -7.51
C ILE A 338 9.48 -24.01 -7.88
N ALA A 339 9.66 -24.53 -9.10
CA ALA A 339 10.99 -24.92 -9.57
C ALA A 339 11.96 -23.73 -9.49
N PRO A 340 13.20 -23.89 -8.96
CA PRO A 340 14.14 -22.80 -8.75
C PRO A 340 14.37 -21.91 -9.99
N ILE A 341 14.42 -22.52 -11.17
CA ILE A 341 14.57 -21.77 -12.44
C ILE A 341 13.39 -20.84 -12.73
N ASN A 342 12.17 -21.18 -12.30
CA ASN A 342 11.00 -20.33 -12.46
C ASN A 342 11.03 -19.18 -11.45
N VAL A 343 11.46 -19.44 -10.22
CA VAL A 343 11.66 -18.41 -9.20
C VAL A 343 12.65 -17.36 -9.70
N GLU A 344 13.80 -17.78 -10.22
CA GLU A 344 14.82 -16.89 -10.78
C GLU A 344 14.26 -16.05 -11.94
N ARG A 345 13.60 -16.69 -12.91
CA ARG A 345 13.01 -15.99 -14.08
C ARG A 345 11.95 -14.98 -13.68
N ILE A 346 11.06 -15.34 -12.77
CA ILE A 346 10.01 -14.44 -12.29
C ILE A 346 10.65 -13.30 -11.50
N GLY A 347 11.66 -13.58 -10.69
CA GLY A 347 12.43 -12.59 -9.95
C GLY A 347 13.06 -11.55 -10.86
N VAL A 348 13.75 -11.99 -11.91
CA VAL A 348 14.35 -11.09 -12.91
C VAL A 348 13.27 -10.23 -13.59
N LEU A 349 12.12 -10.81 -13.98
CA LEU A 349 11.03 -10.06 -14.59
C LEU A 349 10.43 -9.04 -13.61
N ALA A 350 10.29 -9.41 -12.35
CA ALA A 350 9.78 -8.52 -11.30
C ALA A 350 10.72 -7.33 -11.08
N ASP A 351 12.01 -7.59 -10.97
CA ASP A 351 13.03 -6.56 -10.80
C ASP A 351 13.13 -5.63 -12.01
N LEU A 352 13.12 -6.17 -13.23
CA LEU A 352 13.09 -5.37 -14.45
C LEU A 352 11.83 -4.51 -14.53
N GLY A 353 10.66 -5.05 -14.13
CA GLY A 353 9.41 -4.31 -14.04
C GLY A 353 9.51 -3.13 -13.09
N TYR A 354 10.00 -3.38 -11.89
CA TYR A 354 10.17 -2.33 -10.88
C TYR A 354 11.22 -1.28 -11.28
N TYR A 355 12.43 -1.69 -11.67
CA TYR A 355 13.47 -0.73 -12.03
C TYR A 355 13.14 0.05 -13.30
N GLY A 356 12.41 -0.56 -14.23
CA GLY A 356 11.82 0.13 -15.37
C GLY A 356 10.81 1.20 -14.95
N LEU A 357 9.91 0.85 -14.02
CA LEU A 357 8.97 1.82 -13.43
C LEU A 357 9.70 2.95 -12.69
N LEU A 358 10.67 2.61 -11.84
CA LEU A 358 11.46 3.58 -11.08
C LEU A 358 12.19 4.56 -12.03
N THR A 359 12.81 4.04 -13.07
CA THR A 359 13.49 4.88 -14.09
C THR A 359 12.51 5.83 -14.76
N MET A 360 11.36 5.34 -15.23
CA MET A 360 10.33 6.19 -15.86
C MET A 360 9.74 7.19 -14.88
N PHE A 361 9.57 6.83 -13.62
CA PHE A 361 9.12 7.73 -12.56
C PHE A 361 10.14 8.86 -12.29
N LEU A 362 11.42 8.53 -12.16
CA LEU A 362 12.48 9.53 -11.94
C LEU A 362 12.60 10.49 -13.13
N LEU A 363 12.63 9.98 -14.36
CA LEU A 363 12.62 10.79 -15.57
C LEU A 363 11.37 11.66 -15.64
N GLY A 364 10.20 11.09 -15.37
CA GLY A 364 8.93 11.81 -15.33
C GLY A 364 8.93 12.91 -14.26
N THR A 365 9.46 12.64 -13.09
CA THR A 365 9.56 13.62 -12.00
C THR A 365 10.34 14.87 -12.42
N VAL A 366 11.43 14.69 -13.15
CA VAL A 366 12.26 15.80 -13.65
C VAL A 366 11.60 16.48 -14.86
N LEU A 367 11.17 15.71 -15.86
CA LEU A 367 10.75 16.23 -17.16
C LEU A 367 9.32 16.79 -17.19
N LEU A 368 8.43 16.35 -16.30
CA LEU A 368 7.12 16.98 -16.12
C LEU A 368 7.21 18.39 -15.54
N GLY A 369 8.30 18.70 -14.85
CA GLY A 369 8.71 20.02 -14.42
C GLY A 369 7.79 20.68 -13.38
N ARG A 370 8.11 21.93 -13.07
CA ARG A 370 7.40 22.72 -12.04
C ARG A 370 5.89 22.85 -12.24
N PRO A 371 5.33 22.99 -13.46
CA PRO A 371 3.88 23.13 -13.63
C PRO A 371 3.07 21.94 -13.11
N PHE A 372 3.54 20.71 -13.33
CA PHE A 372 2.91 19.50 -12.80
C PHE A 372 2.90 19.49 -11.28
N TRP A 373 4.08 19.66 -10.65
CA TRP A 373 4.24 19.59 -9.19
C TRP A 373 3.59 20.76 -8.43
N ARG A 374 3.41 21.92 -9.09
CA ARG A 374 2.72 23.08 -8.52
C ARG A 374 1.20 23.01 -8.69
N SER A 375 0.68 22.09 -9.49
CA SER A 375 -0.77 21.88 -9.64
C SER A 375 -1.40 21.47 -8.30
N ARG A 376 -2.72 21.54 -8.21
CA ARG A 376 -3.47 21.18 -7.01
C ARG A 376 -3.10 19.77 -6.51
N MET A 377 -3.22 18.78 -7.38
CA MET A 377 -2.88 17.38 -7.06
C MET A 377 -1.38 17.12 -7.04
N GLY A 378 -0.59 17.82 -7.85
CA GLY A 378 0.87 17.70 -7.83
C GLY A 378 1.47 18.01 -6.47
N ARG A 379 0.93 18.99 -5.74
CA ARG A 379 1.35 19.27 -4.35
C ARG A 379 0.98 18.13 -3.39
N VAL A 380 -0.18 17.52 -3.56
CA VAL A 380 -0.59 16.34 -2.77
C VAL A 380 0.35 15.18 -3.05
N PHE A 381 0.68 14.92 -4.33
CA PHE A 381 1.62 13.87 -4.72
C PHE A 381 3.03 14.12 -4.16
N ALA A 382 3.53 15.37 -4.23
CA ALA A 382 4.82 15.72 -3.63
C ALA A 382 4.82 15.52 -2.11
N ALA A 383 3.75 15.92 -1.41
CA ALA A 383 3.60 15.68 0.02
C ALA A 383 3.54 14.19 0.36
N THR A 384 2.86 13.38 -0.45
CA THR A 384 2.83 11.93 -0.30
C THR A 384 4.22 11.32 -0.40
N LEU A 385 4.99 11.68 -1.45
CA LEU A 385 6.35 11.17 -1.64
C LEU A 385 7.28 11.61 -0.51
N PHE A 386 7.17 12.87 -0.08
CA PHE A 386 7.93 13.37 1.06
C PHE A 386 7.60 12.59 2.34
N THR A 387 6.30 12.36 2.61
CA THR A 387 5.87 11.59 3.79
C THR A 387 6.39 10.16 3.74
N ALA A 388 6.34 9.49 2.58
CA ALA A 388 6.87 8.15 2.41
C ALA A 388 8.39 8.09 2.65
N LEU A 389 9.14 9.04 2.09
CA LEU A 389 10.58 9.15 2.30
C LEU A 389 10.92 9.46 3.77
N PHE A 390 10.14 10.32 4.42
CA PHE A 390 10.31 10.61 5.84
C PHE A 390 10.05 9.37 6.70
N LEU A 391 8.93 8.67 6.47
CA LEU A 391 8.57 7.48 7.25
C LEU A 391 9.62 6.37 7.10
N TYR A 392 9.99 6.02 5.87
CA TYR A 392 10.78 4.82 5.60
C TYR A 392 12.26 5.09 5.33
N GLY A 393 12.63 6.34 5.07
CA GLY A 393 14.03 6.76 4.98
C GLY A 393 14.59 7.30 6.29
N PHE A 394 13.72 7.80 7.18
CA PHE A 394 14.14 8.40 8.44
C PHE A 394 13.54 7.73 9.68
N LEU A 395 12.19 7.66 9.80
CA LEU A 395 11.52 7.27 11.05
C LEU A 395 11.52 5.76 11.28
N TYR A 396 11.35 4.94 10.25
CA TYR A 396 11.34 3.49 10.36
C TYR A 396 12.58 2.90 9.68
N TYR A 397 12.50 1.66 9.23
CA TYR A 397 13.51 1.03 8.39
C TYR A 397 13.05 0.95 6.94
N GLY A 398 14.00 0.81 6.01
CA GLY A 398 13.71 0.57 4.61
C GLY A 398 13.28 -0.87 4.37
N ASN A 399 12.13 -1.04 3.71
CA ASN A 399 11.67 -2.33 3.24
C ASN A 399 10.88 -2.14 1.94
N TYR A 400 11.16 -2.95 0.93
CA TYR A 400 10.50 -2.92 -0.37
C TYR A 400 8.97 -3.04 -0.26
N ARG A 401 8.41 -3.75 0.74
CA ARG A 401 6.96 -3.81 1.04
C ARG A 401 6.35 -2.42 1.25
N TYR A 402 7.08 -1.54 1.90
CA TYR A 402 6.56 -0.21 2.29
C TYR A 402 6.39 0.74 1.12
N ARG A 403 7.03 0.47 -0.04
CA ARG A 403 6.82 1.28 -1.25
C ARG A 403 5.60 0.85 -2.06
N LEU A 404 5.14 -0.42 -1.95
CA LEU A 404 4.02 -0.96 -2.74
C LEU A 404 2.79 -0.04 -2.80
N PRO A 405 2.34 0.57 -1.69
CA PRO A 405 1.21 1.50 -1.72
C PRO A 405 1.44 2.75 -2.57
N TYR A 406 2.69 3.11 -2.83
CA TYR A 406 3.07 4.30 -3.59
C TYR A 406 3.38 4.01 -5.06
N GLU A 407 3.51 2.74 -5.46
CA GLU A 407 3.73 2.35 -6.85
C GLU A 407 2.64 2.84 -7.81
N PRO A 408 1.34 2.86 -7.47
CA PRO A 408 0.32 3.48 -8.31
C PRO A 408 0.58 4.95 -8.61
N LEU A 409 1.16 5.72 -7.66
CA LEU A 409 1.57 7.09 -7.90
C LEU A 409 2.79 7.17 -8.84
N MET A 410 3.74 6.25 -8.70
CA MET A 410 4.86 6.14 -9.63
C MET A 410 4.37 5.83 -11.05
N VAL A 411 3.41 4.91 -11.20
CA VAL A 411 2.75 4.60 -12.48
C VAL A 411 2.04 5.83 -13.06
N LEU A 412 1.33 6.62 -12.26
CA LEU A 412 0.68 7.86 -12.72
C LEU A 412 1.72 8.82 -13.34
N VAL A 413 2.84 9.05 -12.67
CA VAL A 413 3.91 9.94 -13.15
C VAL A 413 4.56 9.36 -14.42
N ALA A 414 4.89 8.08 -14.42
CA ALA A 414 5.51 7.38 -15.56
C ALA A 414 4.58 7.39 -16.80
N ALA A 415 3.29 7.06 -16.64
CA ALA A 415 2.32 7.10 -17.72
C ALA A 415 2.13 8.51 -18.28
N THR A 416 2.13 9.54 -17.41
CA THR A 416 2.05 10.94 -17.83
C THR A 416 3.29 11.34 -18.65
N PHE A 417 4.46 10.92 -18.22
CA PHE A 417 5.71 11.14 -18.95
C PHE A 417 5.68 10.48 -20.33
N LEU A 418 5.34 9.20 -20.41
CA LEU A 418 5.30 8.44 -21.67
C LEU A 418 4.34 9.03 -22.69
N THR A 419 3.15 9.41 -22.24
CA THR A 419 2.12 9.97 -23.14
C THR A 419 2.50 11.36 -23.65
N ARG A 420 3.15 12.19 -22.85
CA ARG A 420 3.68 13.49 -23.29
C ARG A 420 4.83 13.32 -24.29
N LEU A 421 5.75 12.40 -24.03
CA LEU A 421 6.86 12.09 -24.93
C LEU A 421 6.34 11.63 -26.32
N TRP A 422 5.33 10.75 -26.31
CA TRP A 422 4.72 10.30 -27.55
C TRP A 422 4.02 11.43 -28.33
N SER A 423 3.33 12.33 -27.64
CA SER A 423 2.68 13.49 -28.27
C SER A 423 3.70 14.45 -28.88
N ALA A 424 4.82 14.72 -28.20
CA ALA A 424 5.89 15.57 -28.72
C ALA A 424 6.53 15.01 -30.00
N ARG A 425 6.78 13.68 -30.05
CA ARG A 425 7.31 13.04 -31.27
C ARG A 425 6.37 13.17 -32.49
N ARG A 426 5.06 13.09 -32.27
CA ARG A 426 4.08 13.24 -33.38
C ARG A 426 4.11 14.67 -33.97
N VAL A 427 4.25 15.68 -33.14
CA VAL A 427 4.35 17.08 -33.61
C VAL A 427 5.60 17.26 -34.47
N LEU A 428 6.75 16.75 -34.03
CA LEU A 428 8.01 16.84 -34.77
C LEU A 428 7.98 16.08 -36.11
N SER A 429 7.32 14.92 -36.16
CA SER A 429 7.20 14.14 -37.40
C SER A 429 6.23 14.76 -38.43
N VAL A 430 5.30 15.61 -38.01
CA VAL A 430 4.41 16.35 -38.90
C VAL A 430 5.07 17.63 -39.42
N SER A 431 5.94 18.29 -38.61
CA SER A 431 6.68 19.49 -39.02
C SER A 431 7.87 19.21 -39.94
N SER A 432 8.27 17.96 -40.10
CA SER A 432 9.39 17.50 -40.94
C SER A 432 8.92 16.98 -42.33
N ARG A 433 7.64 16.99 -42.58
CA ARG A 433 7.00 16.74 -43.91
C ARG A 433 6.44 18.03 -44.48
#